data_df08a500aabd07dc1bf58ed9260a6088
#
_entry.id   df08a500aabd07dc1bf58ed9260a6088
#
_cell.length_a   1.000
_cell.length_b   1.000
_cell.length_c   1.000
_cell.angle_alpha   90.00
_cell.angle_beta   90.00
_cell.angle_gamma   90.00
#
_symmetry.space_group_name_H-M   'P 1'
#
loop_
_entity.id
_entity.type
_entity.pdbx_description
1 polymer ?
#
loop_
_entity_poly.entity_id
_entity_poly.type
_entity_poly.pdbx_seq_one_letter_code
_entity_poly.pdbx_strand_id
1 'polypeptide(L)'
;MQHPGTGSPFPGVWFEKQIAMKRFFLLLFLGACPAVSAQVRFSDYFLEETMRFDYYHSGDSRSEEYFFDALKAEPYWAGSHVSLLDTTGYGNQFFRIVDRASEREIYSRGFCTLFNEWQSTAEADSVRRSYPESVVFPYPRRPCRIEIFGRNAGGHFEKRFSQNIDPASCFVAQFTPRYETFEVAYNGNPAHRVDIVLLPEGYGAGERAKFEAACREFAREFFSYSPFREYASRFNIRAVWAPSADSGVTIPGERVWRNTACGASFYTFGSERYQMVDDFQRLRDIAAHVPYDYIYVLSNTQKYGGGGIFNFYGISAAHHPTRTGKIYVHEFGHLLLGLGDEYVGTTSYDDMYARDIEPWEANLTTLVGFEDKFWKAMVPAGTPVPTPDTPEYEGVVGVFEGGGYAAKGVYRPWRNCLMNNLH
;
A
#
# COMPACT_ATOMS: atom_id res chain seq x y z
N MET A 1 -67.60 -13.66 64.94
CA MET A 1 -68.51 -14.62 64.32
C MET A 1 -68.25 -14.62 62.81
N GLN A 2 -67.92 -15.81 62.30
CA GLN A 2 -67.99 -16.26 60.88
C GLN A 2 -67.39 -15.46 59.74
N HIS A 3 -66.37 -16.09 59.19
CA HIS A 3 -65.88 -15.91 57.78
C HIS A 3 -66.92 -16.40 56.78
N PRO A 4 -66.83 -15.92 55.53
CA PRO A 4 -66.60 -16.82 54.38
C PRO A 4 -65.54 -16.30 53.40
N GLY A 5 -64.79 -17.11 52.95
CA GLY A 5 -64.44 -17.96 51.85
C GLY A 5 -64.24 -17.27 50.49
N THR A 6 -62.96 -17.14 50.06
CA THR A 6 -62.64 -16.68 48.73
C THR A 6 -62.13 -17.84 47.88
N GLY A 7 -62.87 -18.16 46.82
CA GLY A 7 -62.48 -19.11 45.81
C GLY A 7 -61.43 -18.54 44.87
N SER A 8 -60.42 -19.35 44.58
CA SER A 8 -59.35 -19.10 43.60
C SER A 8 -59.83 -19.40 42.18
N PRO A 9 -59.53 -18.56 41.19
CA PRO A 9 -59.83 -18.94 39.81
C PRO A 9 -58.59 -19.60 39.14
N PHE A 10 -58.89 -20.60 38.42
CA PHE A 10 -58.24 -21.58 37.56
C PHE A 10 -56.84 -21.27 36.99
N PRO A 11 -55.90 -22.25 36.94
CA PRO A 11 -54.54 -22.13 36.39
C PRO A 11 -54.42 -22.52 34.91
N GLY A 12 -55.49 -22.50 34.12
CA GLY A 12 -55.43 -22.98 32.72
C GLY A 12 -54.99 -21.91 31.64
N VAL A 13 -55.25 -20.64 31.88
CA VAL A 13 -55.10 -19.60 30.83
C VAL A 13 -53.68 -19.04 30.71
N TRP A 14 -52.84 -19.23 31.74
CA TRP A 14 -51.47 -18.76 31.71
C TRP A 14 -50.50 -19.68 30.94
N PHE A 15 -50.77 -20.97 30.88
CA PHE A 15 -49.90 -21.93 30.19
C PHE A 15 -50.01 -21.85 28.67
N GLU A 16 -51.18 -21.57 28.12
CA GLU A 16 -51.34 -21.42 26.66
C GLU A 16 -50.73 -20.12 26.11
N LYS A 17 -50.77 -19.03 26.89
CA LYS A 17 -50.10 -17.77 26.49
C LYS A 17 -48.57 -17.86 26.52
N GLN A 18 -47.99 -18.62 27.43
CA GLN A 18 -46.53 -18.83 27.47
C GLN A 18 -46.04 -19.74 26.33
N ILE A 19 -46.81 -20.71 25.91
CA ILE A 19 -46.46 -21.61 24.78
C ILE A 19 -46.57 -20.85 23.45
N ALA A 20 -47.57 -20.00 23.27
CA ALA A 20 -47.72 -19.16 22.07
C ALA A 20 -46.58 -18.12 21.96
N MET A 21 -46.18 -17.50 23.08
CA MET A 21 -45.11 -16.53 23.12
C MET A 21 -43.74 -17.18 22.91
N LYS A 22 -43.49 -18.40 23.41
CA LYS A 22 -42.27 -19.18 23.14
C LYS A 22 -42.18 -19.66 21.69
N ARG A 23 -43.32 -20.00 21.07
CA ARG A 23 -43.35 -20.37 19.64
C ARG A 23 -43.16 -19.14 18.71
N PHE A 24 -43.65 -17.96 19.10
CA PHE A 24 -43.43 -16.73 18.32
C PHE A 24 -42.00 -16.25 18.41
N PHE A 25 -41.32 -16.37 19.57
CA PHE A 25 -39.89 -16.09 19.69
C PHE A 25 -38.99 -17.11 18.98
N LEU A 26 -39.41 -18.39 18.90
CA LEU A 26 -38.64 -19.42 18.20
C LEU A 26 -38.73 -19.26 16.66
N LEU A 27 -39.82 -18.70 16.14
CA LEU A 27 -39.98 -18.41 14.71
C LEU A 27 -39.29 -17.10 14.27
N LEU A 28 -39.05 -16.16 15.18
CA LEU A 28 -38.28 -14.93 14.91
C LEU A 28 -36.77 -15.17 14.94
N PHE A 29 -36.25 -16.20 15.58
CA PHE A 29 -34.84 -16.57 15.58
C PHE A 29 -34.41 -17.41 14.37
N LEU A 30 -35.34 -17.97 13.60
CA LEU A 30 -35.05 -18.72 12.37
C LEU A 30 -34.93 -17.83 11.10
N GLY A 31 -35.16 -16.52 11.24
CA GLY A 31 -35.07 -15.55 10.12
C GLY A 31 -33.82 -14.69 10.08
N ALA A 32 -32.99 -14.69 11.11
CA ALA A 32 -31.73 -13.99 11.16
C ALA A 32 -30.57 -14.99 11.12
N CYS A 33 -30.45 -15.75 10.02
CA CYS A 33 -29.14 -16.24 9.62
C CYS A 33 -28.31 -14.99 9.33
N PRO A 34 -27.26 -14.65 10.09
CA PRO A 34 -26.32 -13.66 9.61
C PRO A 34 -25.91 -14.18 8.23
N ALA A 35 -26.11 -13.40 7.18
CA ALA A 35 -25.51 -13.69 5.90
C ALA A 35 -23.99 -13.73 6.18
N VAL A 36 -23.48 -14.92 6.45
CA VAL A 36 -22.04 -15.16 6.41
C VAL A 36 -21.69 -14.75 4.99
N SER A 37 -21.11 -13.58 4.84
CA SER A 37 -20.59 -13.12 3.56
C SER A 37 -19.65 -14.23 3.11
N ALA A 38 -20.12 -15.08 2.19
CA ALA A 38 -19.33 -16.21 1.75
C ALA A 38 -18.00 -15.64 1.26
N GLN A 39 -16.90 -16.15 1.79
CA GLN A 39 -15.55 -15.71 1.40
C GLN A 39 -15.43 -15.72 -0.13
N VAL A 40 -14.83 -14.68 -0.73
CA VAL A 40 -14.55 -14.64 -2.15
C VAL A 40 -13.53 -15.72 -2.47
N ARG A 41 -13.89 -16.69 -3.31
CA ARG A 41 -12.93 -17.70 -3.76
C ARG A 41 -12.29 -17.23 -5.06
N PHE A 42 -10.98 -17.25 -5.12
CA PHE A 42 -10.19 -16.84 -6.29
C PHE A 42 -10.66 -17.53 -7.57
N SER A 43 -10.77 -18.86 -7.55
CA SER A 43 -11.13 -19.68 -8.72
C SER A 43 -12.50 -19.39 -9.32
N ASP A 44 -13.44 -18.82 -8.54
CA ASP A 44 -14.78 -18.50 -9.02
C ASP A 44 -14.80 -17.24 -9.89
N TYR A 45 -13.85 -16.34 -9.69
CA TYR A 45 -13.84 -15.01 -10.29
C TYR A 45 -12.62 -14.72 -11.17
N PHE A 46 -11.47 -15.39 -10.94
CA PHE A 46 -10.19 -14.98 -11.50
C PHE A 46 -9.41 -16.10 -12.19
N LEU A 47 -8.50 -15.71 -13.07
CA LEU A 47 -7.45 -16.52 -13.68
C LEU A 47 -6.10 -16.24 -13.00
N GLU A 48 -5.09 -17.08 -13.24
CA GLU A 48 -3.71 -16.97 -12.75
C GLU A 48 -2.88 -15.91 -13.52
N GLU A 49 -3.56 -14.96 -14.13
CA GLU A 49 -3.01 -13.84 -14.89
C GLU A 49 -3.38 -12.54 -14.20
N THR A 50 -2.76 -11.44 -14.60
CA THR A 50 -3.05 -10.10 -14.08
C THR A 50 -3.81 -9.27 -15.11
N MET A 51 -4.86 -8.61 -14.69
CA MET A 51 -5.45 -7.48 -15.39
C MET A 51 -4.82 -6.21 -14.85
N ARG A 52 -4.21 -5.42 -15.73
CA ARG A 52 -3.69 -4.10 -15.43
C ARG A 52 -4.63 -3.05 -16.02
N PHE A 53 -5.00 -2.08 -15.20
CA PHE A 53 -5.81 -0.92 -15.56
C PHE A 53 -4.92 0.32 -15.53
N ASP A 54 -4.59 0.85 -16.71
CA ASP A 54 -3.82 2.07 -16.88
C ASP A 54 -4.75 3.27 -16.97
N TYR A 55 -4.38 4.37 -16.31
CA TYR A 55 -5.14 5.62 -16.28
C TYR A 55 -4.20 6.81 -16.07
N TYR A 56 -4.71 8.00 -16.36
CA TYR A 56 -4.07 9.25 -15.97
C TYR A 56 -4.77 9.81 -14.74
N HIS A 57 -3.98 10.12 -13.71
CA HIS A 57 -4.41 10.83 -12.52
C HIS A 57 -4.02 12.30 -12.68
N SER A 58 -4.98 13.18 -12.73
CA SER A 58 -4.80 14.58 -13.14
C SER A 58 -5.47 15.52 -12.16
N GLY A 59 -4.97 16.76 -12.06
CA GLY A 59 -5.62 17.74 -11.21
C GLY A 59 -4.69 18.85 -10.74
N ASP A 60 -5.08 19.46 -9.62
CA ASP A 60 -4.38 20.50 -8.88
C ASP A 60 -4.53 20.29 -7.37
N SER A 61 -4.11 21.22 -6.51
CA SER A 61 -4.22 21.10 -5.04
C SER A 61 -5.66 20.91 -4.51
N ARG A 62 -6.69 21.16 -5.32
CA ARG A 62 -8.11 21.17 -4.91
C ARG A 62 -8.96 20.15 -5.63
N SER A 63 -8.49 19.61 -6.75
CA SER A 63 -9.26 18.73 -7.61
C SER A 63 -8.42 17.56 -8.10
N GLU A 64 -9.07 16.39 -8.25
CA GLU A 64 -8.51 15.21 -8.88
C GLU A 64 -9.47 14.61 -9.88
N GLU A 65 -8.98 14.15 -11.00
CA GLU A 65 -9.70 13.56 -12.10
C GLU A 65 -8.96 12.31 -12.61
N TYR A 66 -9.72 11.31 -13.05
CA TYR A 66 -9.17 10.05 -13.55
C TYR A 66 -9.61 9.84 -14.99
N PHE A 67 -8.67 9.56 -15.87
CA PHE A 67 -8.93 9.28 -17.28
C PHE A 67 -8.42 7.90 -17.64
N PHE A 68 -9.33 7.02 -18.05
CA PHE A 68 -8.97 5.70 -18.53
C PHE A 68 -8.01 5.79 -19.72
N ASP A 69 -6.95 4.97 -19.72
CA ASP A 69 -5.99 4.87 -20.80
C ASP A 69 -6.09 3.49 -21.50
N ALA A 70 -5.74 2.42 -20.80
CA ALA A 70 -5.68 1.11 -21.41
C ALA A 70 -5.98 -0.05 -20.44
N LEU A 71 -6.38 -1.20 -20.99
CA LEU A 71 -6.33 -2.48 -20.31
C LEU A 71 -5.19 -3.31 -20.86
N LYS A 72 -4.42 -3.96 -20.00
CA LYS A 72 -3.33 -4.86 -20.38
C LYS A 72 -3.45 -6.19 -19.64
N ALA A 73 -3.23 -7.29 -20.34
CA ALA A 73 -3.05 -8.60 -19.73
C ALA A 73 -1.57 -8.82 -19.44
N GLU A 74 -1.23 -9.14 -18.17
CA GLU A 74 0.12 -9.56 -17.79
C GLU A 74 0.11 -11.06 -17.47
N PRO A 75 1.20 -11.80 -17.74
CA PRO A 75 1.14 -13.27 -17.79
C PRO A 75 1.05 -13.96 -16.42
N TYR A 76 1.29 -13.24 -15.32
CA TYR A 76 1.40 -13.83 -13.98
C TYR A 76 0.58 -13.06 -12.95
N TRP A 77 -0.15 -13.77 -12.10
CA TRP A 77 -0.66 -13.23 -10.85
C TRP A 77 0.21 -13.72 -9.69
N ALA A 78 0.91 -12.82 -9.01
CA ALA A 78 1.75 -13.15 -7.85
C ALA A 78 0.98 -13.05 -6.53
N GLY A 79 -0.07 -12.23 -6.49
CA GLY A 79 -0.79 -11.92 -5.26
C GLY A 79 -1.55 -13.10 -4.64
N SER A 80 -1.99 -12.90 -3.41
CA SER A 80 -2.71 -13.91 -2.63
C SER A 80 -4.01 -14.38 -3.31
N HIS A 81 -4.29 -15.69 -3.21
CA HIS A 81 -5.58 -16.27 -3.62
C HIS A 81 -6.64 -16.25 -2.49
N VAL A 82 -6.26 -15.86 -1.28
CA VAL A 82 -7.14 -15.89 -0.11
C VAL A 82 -7.39 -14.50 0.50
N SER A 83 -6.42 -13.59 0.41
CA SER A 83 -6.54 -12.20 0.89
C SER A 83 -6.89 -11.27 -0.28
N LEU A 84 -8.11 -11.45 -0.81
CA LEU A 84 -8.56 -10.71 -1.99
C LEU A 84 -9.15 -9.34 -1.65
N LEU A 85 -9.69 -9.18 -0.45
CA LEU A 85 -10.28 -7.92 0.01
C LEU A 85 -9.36 -7.23 1.00
N ASP A 86 -9.15 -5.94 0.82
CA ASP A 86 -8.41 -5.12 1.77
C ASP A 86 -9.21 -4.94 3.06
N THR A 87 -8.57 -5.22 4.18
CA THR A 87 -9.13 -5.06 5.53
C THR A 87 -8.38 -4.02 6.35
N THR A 88 -7.34 -3.40 5.79
CA THR A 88 -6.50 -2.43 6.51
C THR A 88 -7.03 -1.01 6.41
N GLY A 89 -7.62 -0.67 5.28
CA GLY A 89 -8.03 0.69 4.98
C GLY A 89 -6.86 1.68 4.87
N TYR A 90 -5.65 1.21 4.60
CA TYR A 90 -4.46 2.05 4.47
C TYR A 90 -4.38 2.72 3.10
N GLY A 91 -3.63 3.82 3.00
CA GLY A 91 -3.40 4.57 1.78
C GLY A 91 -4.34 5.77 1.59
N ASN A 92 -3.93 6.68 0.72
CA ASN A 92 -4.74 7.85 0.34
C ASN A 92 -5.75 7.53 -0.76
N GLN A 93 -5.49 6.45 -1.49
CA GLN A 93 -6.35 5.92 -2.55
C GLN A 93 -6.77 4.49 -2.19
N PHE A 94 -7.90 4.09 -2.75
CA PHE A 94 -8.42 2.74 -2.64
C PHE A 94 -9.11 2.37 -3.94
N PHE A 95 -8.95 1.13 -4.40
CA PHE A 95 -9.77 0.63 -5.49
C PHE A 95 -10.42 -0.70 -5.15
N ARG A 96 -11.55 -0.96 -5.81
CA ARG A 96 -12.20 -2.25 -5.74
C ARG A 96 -12.67 -2.73 -7.10
N ILE A 97 -12.75 -4.03 -7.25
CA ILE A 97 -13.34 -4.71 -8.41
C ILE A 97 -14.66 -5.32 -7.98
N VAL A 98 -15.70 -4.99 -8.73
CA VAL A 98 -17.07 -5.45 -8.48
C VAL A 98 -17.50 -6.34 -9.63
N ASP A 99 -17.90 -7.58 -9.35
CA ASP A 99 -18.49 -8.48 -10.33
C ASP A 99 -19.85 -7.95 -10.77
N ARG A 100 -20.03 -7.69 -12.06
CA ARG A 100 -21.24 -7.06 -12.58
C ARG A 100 -22.51 -7.92 -12.51
N ALA A 101 -22.35 -9.25 -12.45
CA ALA A 101 -23.50 -10.15 -12.38
C ALA A 101 -24.09 -10.24 -10.98
N SER A 102 -23.25 -10.15 -9.95
CA SER A 102 -23.65 -10.27 -8.55
C SER A 102 -23.60 -8.97 -7.75
N GLU A 103 -23.08 -7.89 -8.35
CA GLU A 103 -22.76 -6.60 -7.68
C GLU A 103 -21.88 -6.77 -6.41
N ARG A 104 -21.14 -7.86 -6.36
CA ARG A 104 -20.27 -8.21 -5.24
C ARG A 104 -18.88 -7.65 -5.45
N GLU A 105 -18.29 -7.07 -4.40
CA GLU A 105 -16.86 -6.80 -4.35
C GLU A 105 -16.09 -8.12 -4.32
N ILE A 106 -15.14 -8.28 -5.26
CA ILE A 106 -14.37 -9.51 -5.44
C ILE A 106 -12.86 -9.30 -5.25
N TYR A 107 -12.39 -8.06 -5.33
CA TYR A 107 -11.02 -7.67 -5.03
C TYR A 107 -10.98 -6.23 -4.58
N SER A 108 -10.09 -5.90 -3.66
CA SER A 108 -9.82 -4.50 -3.28
C SER A 108 -8.42 -4.31 -2.69
N ARG A 109 -7.88 -3.09 -2.82
CA ARG A 109 -6.58 -2.71 -2.27
C ARG A 109 -6.49 -1.19 -2.06
N GLY A 110 -5.93 -0.81 -0.89
CA GLY A 110 -5.49 0.56 -0.64
C GLY A 110 -4.10 0.80 -1.20
N PHE A 111 -3.80 2.04 -1.62
CA PHE A 111 -2.51 2.44 -2.17
C PHE A 111 -2.32 3.96 -2.05
N CYS A 112 -1.11 4.43 -2.34
CA CYS A 112 -0.81 5.84 -2.54
C CYS A 112 -0.22 6.06 -3.92
N THR A 113 -0.13 7.31 -4.36
CA THR A 113 0.41 7.68 -5.67
C THR A 113 1.31 8.91 -5.59
N LEU A 114 2.16 9.08 -6.57
CA LEU A 114 2.99 10.28 -6.68
C LEU A 114 2.15 11.55 -6.90
N PHE A 115 0.99 11.44 -7.59
CA PHE A 115 0.06 12.54 -7.73
C PHE A 115 -0.42 13.08 -6.38
N ASN A 116 -0.77 12.21 -5.43
CA ASN A 116 -1.24 12.66 -4.11
C ASN A 116 -0.16 13.40 -3.31
N GLU A 117 1.11 13.00 -3.43
CA GLU A 117 2.21 13.72 -2.83
C GLU A 117 2.43 15.09 -3.50
N TRP A 118 2.42 15.12 -4.84
CA TRP A 118 2.51 16.36 -5.59
C TRP A 118 1.37 17.34 -5.24
N GLN A 119 0.16 16.85 -5.02
CA GLN A 119 -1.02 17.62 -4.66
C GLN A 119 -0.82 18.45 -3.39
N SER A 120 0.04 17.99 -2.47
CA SER A 120 0.39 18.71 -1.23
C SER A 120 1.46 19.79 -1.41
N THR A 121 2.04 19.94 -2.61
CA THR A 121 3.10 20.91 -2.89
C THR A 121 2.53 22.29 -3.25
N ALA A 122 3.32 23.35 -3.01
CA ALA A 122 2.95 24.70 -3.42
C ALA A 122 2.82 24.86 -4.97
N GLU A 123 3.45 24.01 -5.77
CA GLU A 123 3.28 24.00 -7.22
C GLU A 123 1.84 23.67 -7.61
N ALA A 124 1.22 22.72 -6.93
CA ALA A 124 -0.15 22.29 -7.22
C ALA A 124 -1.22 23.39 -7.03
N ASP A 125 -0.92 24.46 -6.28
CA ASP A 125 -1.81 25.61 -6.13
C ASP A 125 -1.98 26.43 -7.42
N SER A 126 -1.01 26.32 -8.34
CA SER A 126 -0.93 27.16 -9.55
C SER A 126 -0.84 26.38 -10.86
N VAL A 127 -0.50 25.09 -10.79
CA VAL A 127 -0.27 24.23 -11.97
C VAL A 127 -1.19 23.02 -11.89
N ARG A 128 -1.72 22.59 -13.04
CA ARG A 128 -2.36 21.27 -13.19
C ARG A 128 -1.36 20.30 -13.79
N ARG A 129 -1.27 19.11 -13.20
CA ARG A 129 -0.44 18.00 -13.74
C ARG A 129 -1.27 16.76 -13.99
N SER A 130 -0.69 15.85 -14.75
CA SER A 130 -1.22 14.53 -15.06
C SER A 130 -0.10 13.50 -14.91
N TYR A 131 -0.38 12.44 -14.17
CA TYR A 131 0.56 11.34 -13.95
C TYR A 131 0.00 10.05 -14.56
N PRO A 132 0.79 9.33 -15.37
CA PRO A 132 0.42 8.00 -15.86
C PRO A 132 0.57 7.00 -14.72
N GLU A 133 -0.55 6.50 -14.24
CA GLU A 133 -0.66 5.57 -13.13
C GLU A 133 -1.31 4.25 -13.54
N SER A 134 -1.23 3.24 -12.71
CA SER A 134 -1.90 1.97 -12.95
C SER A 134 -2.19 1.22 -11.67
N VAL A 135 -3.25 0.41 -11.69
CA VAL A 135 -3.52 -0.61 -10.67
C VAL A 135 -3.59 -1.98 -11.31
N VAL A 136 -3.25 -3.00 -10.53
CA VAL A 136 -3.29 -4.40 -10.96
C VAL A 136 -4.18 -5.21 -10.05
N PHE A 137 -4.87 -6.19 -10.63
CA PHE A 137 -5.72 -7.15 -9.93
C PHE A 137 -5.75 -8.47 -10.70
N PRO A 138 -6.17 -9.59 -10.08
CA PRO A 138 -6.23 -10.86 -10.78
C PRO A 138 -7.15 -10.76 -12.00
N TYR A 139 -6.79 -11.41 -13.11
CA TYR A 139 -7.53 -11.32 -14.36
C TYR A 139 -8.96 -11.87 -14.19
N PRO A 140 -10.01 -11.07 -14.39
CA PRO A 140 -11.39 -11.49 -14.14
C PRO A 140 -11.89 -12.44 -15.24
N ARG A 141 -12.64 -13.47 -14.84
CA ARG A 141 -13.26 -14.43 -15.77
C ARG A 141 -14.44 -13.88 -16.54
N ARG A 142 -15.03 -12.78 -16.08
CA ARG A 142 -16.27 -12.20 -16.62
C ARG A 142 -16.32 -10.69 -16.40
N PRO A 143 -17.24 -9.97 -17.08
CA PRO A 143 -17.33 -8.53 -16.94
C PRO A 143 -17.42 -8.05 -15.48
N CYS A 144 -16.61 -7.05 -15.16
CA CYS A 144 -16.55 -6.43 -13.86
C CYS A 144 -16.58 -4.90 -13.96
N ARG A 145 -16.55 -4.24 -12.84
CA ARG A 145 -16.42 -2.79 -12.72
C ARG A 145 -15.29 -2.47 -11.74
N ILE A 146 -14.37 -1.59 -12.17
CA ILE A 146 -13.42 -0.97 -11.25
C ILE A 146 -14.04 0.30 -10.69
N GLU A 147 -13.84 0.54 -9.40
CA GLU A 147 -14.17 1.78 -8.73
C GLU A 147 -12.93 2.27 -7.97
N ILE A 148 -12.56 3.54 -8.14
CA ILE A 148 -11.44 4.19 -7.46
C ILE A 148 -11.99 5.23 -6.50
N PHE A 149 -11.39 5.28 -5.30
CA PHE A 149 -11.77 6.16 -4.20
C PHE A 149 -10.54 6.95 -3.75
N GLY A 150 -10.72 8.21 -3.43
CA GLY A 150 -9.74 9.07 -2.77
C GLY A 150 -10.21 9.46 -1.37
N ARG A 151 -9.28 9.74 -0.45
CA ARG A 151 -9.64 10.28 0.86
C ARG A 151 -10.08 11.73 0.73
N ASN A 152 -11.16 12.06 1.41
CA ASN A 152 -11.57 13.45 1.60
C ASN A 152 -10.84 14.10 2.79
N ALA A 153 -11.07 15.38 3.00
CA ALA A 153 -10.47 16.14 4.10
C ALA A 153 -10.82 15.59 5.50
N GLY A 154 -11.86 14.78 5.64
CA GLY A 154 -12.22 14.09 6.89
C GLY A 154 -11.58 12.71 7.04
N GLY A 155 -10.67 12.31 6.14
CA GLY A 155 -9.99 11.01 6.18
C GLY A 155 -10.84 9.83 5.67
N HIS A 156 -12.02 10.06 5.08
CA HIS A 156 -12.91 9.03 4.59
C HIS A 156 -12.79 8.82 3.08
N PHE A 157 -12.88 7.58 2.63
CA PHE A 157 -12.88 7.26 1.20
C PHE A 157 -14.18 7.67 0.52
N GLU A 158 -14.04 8.45 -0.56
CA GLU A 158 -15.12 8.84 -1.45
C GLU A 158 -14.84 8.34 -2.86
N LYS A 159 -15.86 7.80 -3.53
CA LYS A 159 -15.72 7.32 -4.90
C LYS A 159 -15.46 8.49 -5.85
N ARG A 160 -14.34 8.41 -6.57
CA ARG A 160 -13.88 9.41 -7.54
C ARG A 160 -14.11 8.98 -8.98
N PHE A 161 -13.97 7.65 -9.24
CA PHE A 161 -14.01 7.13 -10.61
C PHE A 161 -14.70 5.77 -10.66
N SER A 162 -15.27 5.42 -11.83
CA SER A 162 -15.84 4.11 -12.09
C SER A 162 -15.82 3.78 -13.57
N GLN A 163 -15.35 2.57 -13.93
CA GLN A 163 -15.26 2.09 -15.30
C GLN A 163 -15.67 0.62 -15.39
N ASN A 164 -16.52 0.31 -16.38
CA ASN A 164 -16.82 -1.08 -16.72
C ASN A 164 -15.67 -1.71 -17.51
N ILE A 165 -15.38 -2.97 -17.20
CA ILE A 165 -14.33 -3.77 -17.83
C ILE A 165 -14.96 -5.04 -18.40
N ASP A 166 -14.71 -5.27 -19.69
CA ASP A 166 -14.97 -6.54 -20.35
C ASP A 166 -13.62 -7.24 -20.59
N PRO A 167 -13.28 -8.31 -19.84
CA PRO A 167 -12.01 -9.00 -20.01
C PRO A 167 -11.89 -9.74 -21.36
N ALA A 168 -12.99 -9.99 -22.06
CA ALA A 168 -12.99 -10.61 -23.38
C ALA A 168 -12.83 -9.59 -24.53
N SER A 169 -12.70 -8.30 -24.21
CA SER A 169 -12.54 -7.25 -25.21
C SER A 169 -11.24 -7.44 -26.02
N CYS A 170 -11.34 -7.30 -27.34
CA CYS A 170 -10.15 -7.31 -28.22
C CYS A 170 -9.21 -6.11 -28.00
N PHE A 171 -9.63 -5.11 -27.24
CA PHE A 171 -8.81 -3.95 -26.85
C PHE A 171 -7.96 -4.20 -25.60
N VAL A 172 -8.04 -5.36 -24.95
CA VAL A 172 -7.08 -5.73 -23.91
C VAL A 172 -5.75 -6.06 -24.56
N ALA A 173 -4.77 -5.20 -24.36
CA ALA A 173 -3.42 -5.36 -24.92
C ALA A 173 -2.74 -6.59 -24.29
N GLN A 174 -2.13 -7.42 -25.14
CA GLN A 174 -1.46 -8.63 -24.69
C GLN A 174 0.01 -8.36 -24.38
N PHE A 175 0.52 -8.99 -23.32
CA PHE A 175 1.91 -8.90 -22.96
C PHE A 175 2.83 -9.45 -24.07
N THR A 176 3.93 -8.73 -24.30
CA THR A 176 5.00 -9.17 -25.20
C THR A 176 6.34 -9.10 -24.47
N PRO A 177 7.01 -10.25 -24.25
CA PRO A 177 8.29 -10.26 -23.55
C PRO A 177 9.37 -9.52 -24.37
N ARG A 178 10.15 -8.67 -23.68
CA ARG A 178 11.20 -7.85 -24.29
C ARG A 178 12.55 -7.96 -23.58
N TYR A 179 12.51 -8.34 -22.29
CA TYR A 179 13.67 -8.29 -21.41
C TYR A 179 13.98 -9.66 -20.82
N GLU A 180 15.26 -9.91 -20.58
CA GLU A 180 15.70 -11.09 -19.86
C GLU A 180 15.44 -10.91 -18.35
N THR A 181 15.21 -12.02 -17.67
CA THR A 181 14.91 -12.07 -16.24
C THR A 181 15.84 -13.04 -15.54
N PHE A 182 16.04 -12.83 -14.23
CA PHE A 182 16.79 -13.77 -13.39
C PHE A 182 16.27 -13.79 -11.96
N GLU A 183 16.49 -14.93 -11.30
CA GLU A 183 16.15 -15.10 -9.89
C GLU A 183 17.28 -14.59 -9.00
N VAL A 184 16.94 -13.84 -7.95
CA VAL A 184 17.87 -13.38 -6.91
C VAL A 184 17.69 -14.21 -5.65
N ALA A 185 16.42 -14.45 -5.25
CA ALA A 185 16.05 -15.37 -4.18
C ALA A 185 14.69 -16.02 -4.53
N TYR A 186 14.60 -17.34 -4.43
CA TYR A 186 13.37 -18.07 -4.68
C TYR A 186 13.06 -19.04 -3.53
N ASN A 187 11.91 -18.86 -2.91
CA ASN A 187 11.45 -19.62 -1.76
C ASN A 187 10.07 -20.29 -1.95
N GLY A 188 9.58 -20.33 -3.18
CA GLY A 188 8.37 -21.08 -3.52
C GLY A 188 7.34 -20.35 -4.36
N ASN A 189 6.15 -20.94 -4.45
CA ASN A 189 5.09 -20.45 -5.31
C ASN A 189 4.68 -19.01 -4.96
N PRO A 190 4.63 -18.08 -5.94
CA PRO A 190 4.22 -16.69 -5.77
C PRO A 190 2.91 -16.50 -4.98
N ALA A 191 1.87 -17.28 -5.23
CA ALA A 191 0.59 -17.19 -4.53
C ALA A 191 0.70 -17.32 -2.98
N HIS A 192 1.86 -17.73 -2.46
CA HIS A 192 2.14 -17.95 -1.04
C HIS A 192 3.37 -17.19 -0.52
N ARG A 193 3.89 -16.29 -1.32
CA ARG A 193 5.08 -15.49 -1.01
C ARG A 193 4.78 -14.01 -1.27
N VAL A 194 5.69 -13.18 -0.83
CA VAL A 194 5.77 -11.77 -1.23
C VAL A 194 6.80 -11.70 -2.34
N ASP A 195 6.38 -11.32 -3.52
CA ASP A 195 7.22 -11.31 -4.71
C ASP A 195 7.70 -9.88 -5.01
N ILE A 196 9.01 -9.65 -4.88
CA ILE A 196 9.67 -8.38 -5.18
C ILE A 196 10.32 -8.48 -6.54
N VAL A 197 10.04 -7.52 -7.43
CA VAL A 197 10.79 -7.33 -8.67
C VAL A 197 11.76 -6.17 -8.55
N LEU A 198 13.03 -6.41 -8.90
CA LEU A 198 14.07 -5.40 -8.95
C LEU A 198 14.24 -4.90 -10.40
N LEU A 199 14.17 -3.58 -10.58
CA LEU A 199 14.31 -2.93 -11.88
C LEU A 199 15.59 -2.08 -11.94
N PRO A 200 16.30 -2.04 -13.09
CA PRO A 200 17.53 -1.26 -13.26
C PRO A 200 17.20 0.18 -13.67
N GLU A 201 17.73 1.15 -12.94
CA GLU A 201 17.70 2.55 -13.34
C GLU A 201 19.11 3.06 -13.63
N GLY A 202 19.36 3.50 -14.87
CA GLY A 202 20.65 4.07 -15.25
C GLY A 202 21.78 3.05 -15.43
N TYR A 203 21.50 1.78 -15.62
CA TYR A 203 22.48 0.76 -15.99
C TYR A 203 22.50 0.61 -17.52
N GLY A 204 23.60 0.96 -18.17
CA GLY A 204 23.81 0.78 -19.60
C GLY A 204 24.01 -0.69 -19.98
N ALA A 205 23.93 -1.02 -21.28
CA ALA A 205 24.00 -2.40 -21.79
C ALA A 205 25.23 -3.19 -21.32
N GLY A 206 26.37 -2.52 -21.10
CA GLY A 206 27.63 -3.14 -20.61
C GLY A 206 27.67 -3.32 -19.08
N GLU A 207 26.66 -2.88 -18.33
CA GLU A 207 26.67 -2.84 -16.86
C GLU A 207 25.81 -3.95 -16.21
N ARG A 208 25.42 -4.98 -16.96
CA ARG A 208 24.60 -6.09 -16.46
C ARG A 208 25.18 -6.72 -15.17
N ALA A 209 26.48 -7.05 -15.17
CA ALA A 209 27.12 -7.65 -14.01
C ALA A 209 27.07 -6.75 -12.77
N LYS A 210 27.13 -5.42 -12.97
CA LYS A 210 27.02 -4.43 -11.91
C LYS A 210 25.59 -4.42 -11.33
N PHE A 211 24.56 -4.47 -12.19
CA PHE A 211 23.17 -4.57 -11.75
C PHE A 211 22.89 -5.88 -11.02
N GLU A 212 23.36 -7.02 -11.54
CA GLU A 212 23.23 -8.31 -10.85
C GLU A 212 23.91 -8.32 -9.46
N ALA A 213 25.06 -7.65 -9.34
CA ALA A 213 25.72 -7.47 -8.05
C ALA A 213 24.88 -6.60 -7.09
N ALA A 214 24.29 -5.52 -7.60
CA ALA A 214 23.38 -4.67 -6.82
C ALA A 214 22.13 -5.42 -6.35
N CYS A 215 21.55 -6.29 -7.20
CA CYS A 215 20.41 -7.14 -6.81
C CYS A 215 20.77 -8.13 -5.69
N ARG A 216 21.94 -8.77 -5.76
CA ARG A 216 22.42 -9.65 -4.69
C ARG A 216 22.72 -8.88 -3.40
N GLU A 217 23.26 -7.68 -3.52
CA GLU A 217 23.47 -6.76 -2.40
C GLU A 217 22.15 -6.37 -1.73
N PHE A 218 21.16 -6.00 -2.54
CA PHE A 218 19.80 -5.70 -2.04
C PHE A 218 19.25 -6.86 -1.19
N ALA A 219 19.26 -8.09 -1.71
CA ALA A 219 18.73 -9.23 -1.00
C ALA A 219 19.50 -9.50 0.32
N ARG A 220 20.84 -9.40 0.29
CA ARG A 220 21.68 -9.60 1.48
C ARG A 220 21.38 -8.57 2.56
N GLU A 221 21.34 -7.30 2.20
CA GLU A 221 21.09 -6.21 3.13
C GLU A 221 19.66 -6.24 3.65
N PHE A 222 18.67 -6.43 2.77
CA PHE A 222 17.25 -6.49 3.12
C PHE A 222 16.99 -7.59 4.16
N PHE A 223 17.54 -8.78 3.96
CA PHE A 223 17.40 -9.89 4.91
C PHE A 223 18.37 -9.85 6.10
N SER A 224 19.20 -8.82 6.23
CA SER A 224 20.00 -8.61 7.44
C SER A 224 19.23 -7.91 8.56
N TYR A 225 18.13 -7.25 8.24
CA TYR A 225 17.31 -6.48 9.18
C TYR A 225 16.07 -7.25 9.64
N SER A 226 15.73 -7.14 10.93
CA SER A 226 14.44 -7.55 11.48
C SER A 226 13.34 -6.60 11.03
N PRO A 227 12.11 -7.08 10.72
CA PRO A 227 11.64 -8.47 10.77
C PRO A 227 11.92 -9.29 9.48
N PHE A 228 12.48 -8.70 8.44
CA PHE A 228 12.67 -9.35 7.14
C PHE A 228 13.62 -10.56 7.23
N ARG A 229 14.60 -10.52 8.12
CA ARG A 229 15.49 -11.66 8.39
C ARG A 229 14.72 -12.90 8.84
N GLU A 230 13.81 -12.76 9.77
CA GLU A 230 12.99 -13.83 10.34
C GLU A 230 11.99 -14.40 9.32
N TYR A 231 11.55 -13.55 8.39
CA TYR A 231 10.60 -13.89 7.34
C TYR A 231 11.23 -14.10 5.97
N ALA A 232 12.56 -14.21 5.85
CA ALA A 232 13.26 -14.29 4.56
C ALA A 232 12.70 -15.40 3.64
N SER A 233 12.30 -16.55 4.20
CA SER A 233 11.68 -17.65 3.45
C SER A 233 10.28 -17.36 2.92
N ARG A 234 9.67 -16.21 3.28
CA ARG A 234 8.38 -15.77 2.80
C ARG A 234 8.46 -14.86 1.58
N PHE A 235 9.67 -14.52 1.12
CA PHE A 235 9.91 -13.62 0.01
C PHE A 235 10.51 -14.36 -1.18
N ASN A 236 10.09 -13.99 -2.38
CA ASN A 236 10.84 -14.21 -3.61
C ASN A 236 11.37 -12.84 -4.10
N ILE A 237 12.56 -12.85 -4.68
CA ILE A 237 13.14 -11.66 -5.33
C ILE A 237 13.59 -12.06 -6.73
N ARG A 238 13.07 -11.37 -7.73
CA ARG A 238 13.44 -11.51 -9.13
C ARG A 238 13.89 -10.18 -9.69
N ALA A 239 14.61 -10.20 -10.79
CA ALA A 239 15.05 -9.00 -11.47
C ALA A 239 14.78 -9.08 -12.97
N VAL A 240 14.53 -7.93 -13.57
CA VAL A 240 14.35 -7.76 -15.01
C VAL A 240 15.53 -6.95 -15.54
N TRP A 241 16.23 -7.45 -16.55
CA TRP A 241 17.33 -6.74 -17.19
C TRP A 241 16.80 -5.85 -18.32
N ALA A 242 16.49 -4.60 -18.00
CA ALA A 242 16.09 -3.56 -18.96
C ALA A 242 17.19 -2.48 -19.05
N PRO A 243 18.17 -2.60 -19.97
CA PRO A 243 19.29 -1.67 -20.04
C PRO A 243 18.84 -0.28 -20.45
N SER A 244 19.42 0.73 -19.82
CA SER A 244 19.29 2.14 -20.17
C SER A 244 20.13 2.50 -21.38
N ALA A 245 19.68 3.50 -22.15
CA ALA A 245 20.49 4.06 -23.23
C ALA A 245 21.72 4.81 -22.68
N ASP A 246 21.55 5.52 -21.56
CA ASP A 246 22.61 6.22 -20.85
C ASP A 246 22.92 5.56 -19.51
N SER A 247 24.19 5.53 -19.11
CA SER A 247 24.61 5.15 -17.75
C SER A 247 24.48 6.33 -16.79
N GLY A 248 24.10 6.03 -15.52
CA GLY A 248 23.84 7.03 -14.49
C GLY A 248 22.40 7.54 -14.50
N VAL A 249 22.09 8.53 -13.69
CA VAL A 249 20.74 9.00 -13.40
C VAL A 249 20.57 10.47 -13.71
N THR A 250 19.34 10.93 -13.91
CA THR A 250 19.00 12.35 -14.11
C THR A 250 19.09 13.11 -12.78
N ILE A 251 19.86 14.22 -12.77
CA ILE A 251 20.06 15.11 -11.62
C ILE A 251 19.88 16.56 -12.09
N PRO A 252 18.66 17.11 -12.13
CA PRO A 252 18.37 18.42 -12.69
C PRO A 252 19.16 19.56 -12.04
N GLY A 253 19.36 19.53 -10.72
CA GLY A 253 20.15 20.53 -10.00
C GLY A 253 21.63 20.57 -10.41
N GLU A 254 22.17 19.49 -10.95
CA GLU A 254 23.52 19.39 -11.52
C GLU A 254 23.52 19.58 -13.05
N ARG A 255 22.35 19.85 -13.67
CA ARG A 255 22.14 19.94 -15.12
C ARG A 255 22.53 18.67 -15.88
N VAL A 256 22.29 17.51 -15.25
CA VAL A 256 22.54 16.18 -15.82
C VAL A 256 21.20 15.55 -16.19
N TRP A 257 21.02 15.22 -17.46
CA TRP A 257 19.87 14.47 -17.98
C TRP A 257 20.33 13.18 -18.61
N ARG A 258 19.62 12.07 -18.35
CA ARG A 258 19.93 10.73 -18.84
C ARG A 258 18.69 10.08 -19.42
N ASN A 259 18.85 9.40 -20.54
CA ASN A 259 17.80 8.55 -21.10
C ASN A 259 17.92 7.15 -20.49
N THR A 260 17.15 6.91 -19.43
CA THR A 260 17.24 5.70 -18.64
C THR A 260 16.03 4.80 -18.81
N ALA A 261 16.14 3.54 -18.37
CA ALA A 261 15.09 2.53 -18.55
C ALA A 261 13.80 2.90 -17.81
N CYS A 262 13.90 3.33 -16.56
CA CYS A 262 12.74 3.71 -15.75
C CYS A 262 12.38 5.19 -15.86
N GLY A 263 13.34 6.05 -16.20
CA GLY A 263 13.12 7.50 -16.31
C GLY A 263 13.09 8.24 -14.97
N ALA A 264 13.81 7.72 -13.96
CA ALA A 264 13.84 8.35 -12.66
C ALA A 264 14.65 9.66 -12.67
N SER A 265 14.22 10.60 -11.82
CA SER A 265 14.88 11.87 -11.61
C SER A 265 15.03 12.21 -10.15
N PHE A 266 16.19 12.72 -9.76
CA PHE A 266 16.33 13.45 -8.51
C PHE A 266 15.60 14.80 -8.60
N TYR A 267 15.50 15.52 -7.49
CA TYR A 267 14.81 16.81 -7.37
C TYR A 267 13.28 16.70 -7.59
N THR A 268 12.68 15.54 -7.38
CA THR A 268 11.22 15.41 -7.35
C THR A 268 10.66 16.40 -6.33
N PHE A 269 9.69 17.20 -6.76
CA PHE A 269 9.06 18.29 -5.98
C PHE A 269 10.07 19.30 -5.38
N GLY A 270 11.21 19.48 -6.03
CA GLY A 270 12.26 20.40 -5.57
C GLY A 270 13.17 19.85 -4.45
N SER A 271 12.92 18.64 -3.95
CA SER A 271 13.75 18.01 -2.93
C SER A 271 14.96 17.33 -3.54
N GLU A 272 16.18 17.79 -3.21
CA GLU A 272 17.43 17.32 -3.82
C GLU A 272 17.62 15.81 -3.77
N ARG A 273 17.26 15.17 -2.68
CA ARG A 273 17.46 13.74 -2.45
C ARG A 273 16.25 12.87 -2.79
N TYR A 274 15.10 13.46 -3.09
CA TYR A 274 13.92 12.74 -3.48
C TYR A 274 14.03 12.31 -4.93
N GLN A 275 14.19 11.01 -5.17
CA GLN A 275 14.33 10.42 -6.49
C GLN A 275 13.10 9.59 -6.81
N MET A 276 12.33 9.98 -7.83
CA MET A 276 11.11 9.28 -8.20
C MET A 276 11.00 9.11 -9.72
N VAL A 277 10.01 8.31 -10.12
CA VAL A 277 9.62 8.05 -11.52
C VAL A 277 8.21 8.59 -11.73
N ASP A 278 8.04 9.52 -12.65
CA ASP A 278 6.73 10.11 -12.92
C ASP A 278 5.81 9.16 -13.72
N ASP A 279 6.38 8.27 -14.52
CA ASP A 279 5.67 7.32 -15.39
C ASP A 279 5.62 5.92 -14.76
N PHE A 280 4.60 5.67 -13.95
CA PHE A 280 4.42 4.37 -13.31
C PHE A 280 4.02 3.27 -14.29
N GLN A 281 3.33 3.60 -15.37
CA GLN A 281 2.97 2.63 -16.41
C GLN A 281 4.21 2.02 -17.05
N ARG A 282 5.28 2.83 -17.23
CA ARG A 282 6.57 2.36 -17.72
C ARG A 282 7.25 1.37 -16.78
N LEU A 283 7.19 1.60 -15.46
CA LEU A 283 7.69 0.63 -14.48
C LEU A 283 6.94 -0.70 -14.58
N ARG A 284 5.61 -0.65 -14.70
CA ARG A 284 4.76 -1.83 -14.88
C ARG A 284 5.10 -2.60 -16.17
N ASP A 285 5.35 -1.91 -17.28
CA ASP A 285 5.73 -2.54 -18.54
C ASP A 285 7.04 -3.35 -18.41
N ILE A 286 7.97 -2.93 -17.56
CA ILE A 286 9.20 -3.66 -17.27
C ILE A 286 8.92 -4.79 -16.26
N ALA A 287 8.19 -4.52 -15.19
CA ALA A 287 7.93 -5.46 -14.10
C ALA A 287 7.13 -6.69 -14.55
N ALA A 288 6.22 -6.55 -15.54
CA ALA A 288 5.34 -7.60 -16.05
C ALA A 288 6.07 -8.86 -16.59
N HIS A 289 7.41 -8.81 -16.73
CA HIS A 289 8.22 -9.94 -17.20
C HIS A 289 8.37 -11.05 -16.14
N VAL A 290 8.05 -10.80 -14.88
CA VAL A 290 8.11 -11.76 -13.77
C VAL A 290 6.87 -11.62 -12.87
N PRO A 291 6.52 -12.66 -12.08
CA PRO A 291 5.56 -12.48 -11.00
C PRO A 291 6.04 -11.44 -9.99
N TYR A 292 5.18 -10.48 -9.57
CA TYR A 292 5.52 -9.46 -8.59
C TYR A 292 4.30 -8.96 -7.82
N ASP A 293 4.51 -8.67 -6.53
CA ASP A 293 3.63 -7.86 -5.69
C ASP A 293 4.15 -6.42 -5.58
N TYR A 294 5.47 -6.28 -5.44
CA TYR A 294 6.14 -5.00 -5.19
C TYR A 294 7.25 -4.74 -6.21
N ILE A 295 7.30 -3.49 -6.69
CA ILE A 295 8.34 -3.01 -7.60
C ILE A 295 9.36 -2.22 -6.78
N TYR A 296 10.65 -2.55 -6.92
CA TYR A 296 11.74 -1.79 -6.32
C TYR A 296 12.81 -1.46 -7.38
N VAL A 297 13.12 -0.19 -7.53
CA VAL A 297 14.04 0.33 -8.55
C VAL A 297 15.42 0.56 -7.91
N LEU A 298 16.45 -0.04 -8.48
CA LEU A 298 17.85 0.13 -8.06
C LEU A 298 18.54 1.14 -8.98
N SER A 299 18.88 2.31 -8.44
CA SER A 299 19.51 3.39 -9.21
C SER A 299 21.01 3.27 -9.24
N ASN A 300 21.60 3.36 -10.45
CA ASN A 300 23.02 3.33 -10.70
C ASN A 300 23.70 4.65 -10.30
N THR A 301 23.71 4.96 -9.02
CA THR A 301 24.29 6.18 -8.48
C THR A 301 24.87 5.99 -7.09
N GLN A 302 25.85 6.81 -6.73
CA GLN A 302 26.35 6.97 -5.37
C GLN A 302 25.69 8.14 -4.63
N LYS A 303 24.95 9.01 -5.34
CA LYS A 303 24.24 10.13 -4.72
C LYS A 303 23.16 9.57 -3.81
N TYR A 304 23.16 10.02 -2.54
CA TYR A 304 22.14 9.65 -1.57
C TYR A 304 20.76 10.11 -2.03
N GLY A 305 19.80 9.19 -2.03
CA GLY A 305 18.40 9.47 -2.29
C GLY A 305 17.60 8.22 -2.56
N GLY A 306 16.31 8.39 -2.53
CA GLY A 306 15.30 7.36 -2.72
C GLY A 306 13.93 7.90 -2.44
N GLY A 307 12.95 7.01 -2.44
CA GLY A 307 11.57 7.23 -2.06
C GLY A 307 10.80 5.92 -2.11
N GLY A 308 9.77 5.81 -1.30
CA GLY A 308 8.88 4.65 -1.26
C GLY A 308 7.43 5.08 -1.10
N ILE A 309 6.53 4.58 -1.93
CA ILE A 309 5.10 4.92 -1.91
C ILE A 309 4.30 3.63 -1.68
N PHE A 310 3.38 3.68 -0.74
CA PHE A 310 2.58 2.53 -0.30
C PHE A 310 1.84 1.83 -1.44
N ASN A 311 2.09 0.51 -1.61
CA ASN A 311 1.52 -0.32 -2.68
C ASN A 311 1.70 0.26 -4.10
N PHE A 312 2.75 1.04 -4.31
CA PHE A 312 3.03 1.68 -5.60
C PHE A 312 4.42 1.23 -6.09
N TYR A 313 5.51 1.89 -5.70
CA TYR A 313 6.87 1.42 -5.92
C TYR A 313 7.84 2.06 -4.93
N GLY A 314 9.04 1.46 -4.81
CA GLY A 314 10.17 2.03 -4.11
C GLY A 314 11.37 2.19 -5.04
N ILE A 315 12.22 3.16 -4.75
CA ILE A 315 13.46 3.44 -5.49
C ILE A 315 14.55 3.91 -4.54
N SER A 316 15.79 3.52 -4.79
CA SER A 316 16.92 4.09 -4.05
C SER A 316 18.26 3.95 -4.77
N ALA A 317 19.23 4.75 -4.33
CA ALA A 317 20.62 4.67 -4.76
C ALA A 317 21.22 3.31 -4.37
N ALA A 318 21.70 2.55 -5.37
CA ALA A 318 22.23 1.20 -5.16
C ALA A 318 23.72 1.17 -4.78
N HIS A 319 24.44 2.27 -4.86
CA HIS A 319 25.89 2.33 -4.68
C HIS A 319 26.37 3.39 -3.67
N HIS A 320 25.48 3.81 -2.76
CA HIS A 320 25.89 4.73 -1.69
C HIS A 320 26.86 4.02 -0.73
N PRO A 321 28.02 4.58 -0.40
CA PRO A 321 29.12 3.84 0.24
C PRO A 321 28.81 3.33 1.66
N THR A 322 27.86 3.93 2.38
CA THR A 322 27.66 3.63 3.82
C THR A 322 26.21 3.41 4.25
N ARG A 323 25.21 3.67 3.40
CA ARG A 323 23.79 3.68 3.82
C ARG A 323 22.88 2.82 2.97
N THR A 324 23.40 2.14 1.95
CA THR A 324 22.57 1.43 0.96
C THR A 324 21.56 0.47 1.60
N GLY A 325 21.99 -0.42 2.50
CA GLY A 325 21.10 -1.39 3.15
C GLY A 325 20.01 -0.74 4.00
N LYS A 326 20.36 0.32 4.76
CA LYS A 326 19.39 1.04 5.60
C LYS A 326 18.33 1.76 4.76
N ILE A 327 18.74 2.34 3.62
CA ILE A 327 17.82 2.98 2.69
C ILE A 327 16.85 1.94 2.13
N TYR A 328 17.31 0.77 1.70
CA TYR A 328 16.45 -0.28 1.17
C TYR A 328 15.31 -0.64 2.12
N VAL A 329 15.65 -0.84 3.40
CA VAL A 329 14.69 -1.24 4.43
C VAL A 329 13.74 -0.09 4.77
N HIS A 330 14.23 1.13 4.83
CA HIS A 330 13.43 2.33 5.08
C HIS A 330 12.38 2.53 3.98
N GLU A 331 12.80 2.61 2.71
CA GLU A 331 11.89 2.81 1.57
C GLU A 331 10.91 1.62 1.40
N PHE A 332 11.35 0.41 1.75
CA PHE A 332 10.47 -0.75 1.73
C PHE A 332 9.45 -0.73 2.90
N GLY A 333 9.77 -0.06 4.00
CA GLY A 333 8.82 0.22 5.09
C GLY A 333 7.64 1.06 4.62
N HIS A 334 7.90 2.10 3.82
CA HIS A 334 6.83 2.86 3.17
C HIS A 334 6.07 1.99 2.17
N LEU A 335 6.78 1.32 1.27
CA LEU A 335 6.19 0.56 0.15
C LEU A 335 5.29 -0.58 0.60
N LEU A 336 5.75 -1.42 1.53
CA LEU A 336 5.03 -2.64 1.95
C LEU A 336 4.02 -2.37 3.06
N LEU A 337 4.44 -1.59 4.07
CA LEU A 337 3.72 -1.47 5.34
C LEU A 337 2.96 -0.15 5.48
N GLY A 338 3.13 0.79 4.56
CA GLY A 338 2.53 2.12 4.65
C GLY A 338 3.01 2.87 5.90
N LEU A 339 4.28 2.68 6.30
CA LEU A 339 4.84 3.43 7.42
C LEU A 339 5.09 4.87 6.98
N GLY A 340 4.75 5.82 7.83
CA GLY A 340 5.15 7.21 7.70
C GLY A 340 6.56 7.43 8.23
N ASP A 341 7.21 8.51 7.78
CA ASP A 341 8.47 8.97 8.38
C ASP A 341 8.27 9.38 9.84
N GLU A 342 9.17 8.95 10.70
CA GLU A 342 9.11 9.26 12.13
C GLU A 342 10.01 10.45 12.54
N TYR A 343 10.75 11.03 11.60
CA TYR A 343 11.59 12.19 11.87
C TYR A 343 10.80 13.51 11.78
N VAL A 344 11.36 14.54 12.43
CA VAL A 344 10.86 15.90 12.39
C VAL A 344 11.57 16.67 11.29
N GLY A 345 10.82 17.27 10.40
CA GLY A 345 11.34 18.12 9.31
C GLY A 345 11.68 19.52 9.79
N THR A 346 12.50 20.24 9.01
CA THR A 346 12.86 21.64 9.29
C THR A 346 12.04 22.65 8.46
N THR A 347 11.09 22.19 7.61
CA THR A 347 10.38 23.04 6.64
C THR A 347 8.98 22.53 6.33
N SER A 348 8.18 23.35 5.70
CA SER A 348 6.90 23.28 4.94
C SER A 348 5.96 22.05 5.03
N TYR A 349 6.30 20.98 5.73
CA TYR A 349 5.46 19.80 5.94
C TYR A 349 4.83 19.73 7.34
N ASP A 350 4.99 20.78 8.18
CA ASP A 350 4.41 20.81 9.53
C ASP A 350 2.88 20.68 9.53
N ASP A 351 2.22 21.01 8.42
CA ASP A 351 0.77 20.95 8.24
C ASP A 351 0.30 19.72 7.45
N MET A 352 1.21 18.77 7.12
CA MET A 352 0.86 17.57 6.35
C MET A 352 -0.19 16.70 7.04
N TYR A 353 -0.20 16.68 8.38
CA TYR A 353 -1.15 15.95 9.21
C TYR A 353 -2.08 16.91 9.96
N ALA A 354 -3.36 16.88 9.64
CA ALA A 354 -4.37 17.54 10.45
C ALA A 354 -4.41 16.92 11.84
N ARG A 355 -4.43 17.75 12.90
CA ARG A 355 -4.32 17.27 14.30
C ARG A 355 -5.61 16.71 14.87
N ASP A 356 -6.71 16.88 14.18
CA ASP A 356 -8.06 16.41 14.51
C ASP A 356 -8.47 15.16 13.68
N ILE A 357 -7.56 14.65 12.85
CA ILE A 357 -7.75 13.44 12.03
C ILE A 357 -6.63 12.44 12.33
N GLU A 358 -7.00 11.18 12.50
CA GLU A 358 -6.03 10.12 12.68
C GLU A 358 -5.33 9.79 11.35
N PRO A 359 -3.98 9.78 11.30
CA PRO A 359 -3.22 9.34 10.14
C PRO A 359 -3.57 7.91 9.74
N TRP A 360 -3.63 7.64 8.45
CA TRP A 360 -3.83 6.26 7.96
C TRP A 360 -2.55 5.42 8.13
N GLU A 361 -1.39 6.04 8.20
CA GLU A 361 -0.10 5.37 8.39
C GLU A 361 -0.08 4.56 9.68
N ALA A 362 0.42 3.33 9.55
CA ALA A 362 0.33 2.34 10.62
C ALA A 362 1.07 2.75 11.91
N ASN A 363 2.17 3.50 11.78
CA ASN A 363 3.08 3.88 12.87
C ASN A 363 2.91 5.31 13.40
N LEU A 364 2.01 6.10 12.84
CA LEU A 364 1.77 7.47 13.30
C LEU A 364 0.39 7.61 13.95
N THR A 365 0.26 8.52 14.90
CA THR A 365 -1.02 8.87 15.52
C THR A 365 -1.07 10.35 15.90
N THR A 366 -2.26 10.94 15.83
CA THR A 366 -2.59 12.25 16.42
C THR A 366 -3.29 12.11 17.78
N LEU A 367 -3.38 10.91 18.30
CA LEU A 367 -4.14 10.49 19.48
C LEU A 367 -5.67 10.50 19.30
N VAL A 368 -6.20 10.93 18.18
CA VAL A 368 -7.64 10.96 17.89
C VAL A 368 -8.18 9.54 17.76
N GLY A 369 -7.47 8.66 17.05
CA GLY A 369 -7.83 7.26 16.85
C GLY A 369 -6.78 6.28 17.41
N PHE A 370 -5.99 6.69 18.40
CA PHE A 370 -4.91 5.87 18.97
C PHE A 370 -5.39 4.51 19.50
N GLU A 371 -6.62 4.43 19.99
CA GLU A 371 -7.22 3.20 20.50
C GLU A 371 -7.31 2.09 19.41
N ASP A 372 -7.41 2.49 18.15
CA ASP A 372 -7.53 1.58 17.00
C ASP A 372 -6.17 1.22 16.37
N LYS A 373 -5.06 1.86 16.82
CA LYS A 373 -3.73 1.52 16.32
C LYS A 373 -3.28 0.17 16.86
N PHE A 374 -2.85 -0.74 15.98
CA PHE A 374 -2.45 -2.10 16.37
C PHE A 374 -1.31 -2.12 17.38
N TRP A 375 -0.38 -1.17 17.32
CA TRP A 375 0.77 -1.09 18.24
C TRP A 375 0.41 -0.54 19.62
N LYS A 376 -0.80 0.01 19.82
CA LYS A 376 -1.27 0.39 21.15
C LYS A 376 -1.22 -0.76 22.14
N ALA A 377 -1.59 -1.97 21.71
CA ALA A 377 -1.52 -3.18 22.53
C ALA A 377 -0.09 -3.58 22.93
N MET A 378 0.92 -3.02 22.26
CA MET A 378 2.34 -3.25 22.57
C MET A 378 2.91 -2.26 23.57
N VAL A 379 2.19 -1.20 23.92
CA VAL A 379 2.61 -0.22 24.92
C VAL A 379 2.46 -0.84 26.32
N PRO A 380 3.56 -0.97 27.10
CA PRO A 380 3.48 -1.58 28.42
C PRO A 380 2.56 -0.80 29.37
N ALA A 381 1.86 -1.52 30.25
CA ALA A 381 1.00 -0.91 31.25
C ALA A 381 1.81 0.04 32.15
N GLY A 382 1.29 1.24 32.36
CA GLY A 382 1.95 2.29 33.15
C GLY A 382 2.89 3.20 32.36
N THR A 383 3.13 2.93 31.08
CA THR A 383 3.84 3.87 30.19
C THR A 383 3.00 5.13 30.00
N PRO A 384 3.54 6.34 30.28
CA PRO A 384 2.82 7.58 30.05
C PRO A 384 2.44 7.80 28.57
N VAL A 385 1.26 8.40 28.33
CA VAL A 385 0.81 8.82 27.01
C VAL A 385 0.45 10.31 27.07
N PRO A 386 1.22 11.21 26.41
CA PRO A 386 2.46 10.95 25.64
C PRO A 386 3.62 10.44 26.50
N THR A 387 4.53 9.67 25.88
CA THR A 387 5.73 9.12 26.53
C THR A 387 6.87 10.15 26.47
N PRO A 388 7.53 10.48 27.60
CA PRO A 388 8.67 11.39 27.59
C PRO A 388 9.84 10.86 26.75
N ASP A 389 10.46 11.71 25.93
CA ASP A 389 11.66 11.35 25.15
C ASP A 389 12.91 11.42 26.02
N THR A 390 13.03 10.47 26.96
CA THR A 390 14.15 10.34 27.88
C THR A 390 14.80 8.96 27.77
N PRO A 391 16.07 8.79 28.20
CA PRO A 391 16.76 7.50 28.18
C PRO A 391 16.05 6.37 28.93
N GLU A 392 15.18 6.67 29.87
CA GLU A 392 14.38 5.71 30.64
C GLU A 392 13.48 4.87 29.73
N TYR A 393 13.02 5.44 28.61
CA TYR A 393 12.14 4.78 27.64
C TYR A 393 12.88 4.26 26.41
N GLU A 394 14.21 4.13 26.47
CA GLU A 394 14.96 3.49 25.40
C GLU A 394 14.59 2.01 25.29
N GLY A 395 14.27 1.54 24.07
CA GLY A 395 13.84 0.16 23.84
C GLY A 395 12.41 -0.17 24.30
N VAL A 396 11.60 0.83 24.65
CA VAL A 396 10.21 0.67 25.06
C VAL A 396 9.28 1.14 23.94
N VAL A 397 8.24 0.37 23.62
CA VAL A 397 7.14 0.86 22.77
C VAL A 397 6.37 1.91 23.59
N GLY A 398 6.30 3.12 23.07
CA GLY A 398 5.66 4.26 23.75
C GLY A 398 4.83 5.09 22.77
N VAL A 399 4.57 6.35 23.13
CA VAL A 399 3.85 7.32 22.31
C VAL A 399 4.65 8.61 22.34
N PHE A 400 5.74 8.65 21.53
CA PHE A 400 6.71 9.74 21.55
C PHE A 400 6.29 10.88 20.64
N GLU A 401 6.26 12.11 21.14
CA GLU A 401 5.90 13.27 20.34
C GLU A 401 6.95 13.57 19.26
N GLY A 402 6.49 13.94 18.08
CA GLY A 402 7.29 14.17 16.89
C GLY A 402 7.25 12.99 15.92
N GLY A 403 6.94 13.27 14.65
CA GLY A 403 6.82 12.30 13.57
C GLY A 403 6.02 12.89 12.41
N GLY A 404 6.05 12.24 11.24
CA GLY A 404 5.38 12.78 10.07
C GLY A 404 5.86 14.20 9.72
N TYR A 405 7.15 14.46 9.87
CA TYR A 405 7.80 15.78 9.73
C TYR A 405 7.39 16.83 10.77
N ALA A 406 6.34 16.59 11.56
CA ALA A 406 5.81 17.53 12.54
C ALA A 406 6.48 17.38 13.92
N ALA A 407 6.89 18.50 14.52
CA ALA A 407 7.48 18.51 15.84
C ALA A 407 6.46 18.29 16.97
N LYS A 408 5.18 18.62 16.73
CA LYS A 408 4.11 18.63 17.72
C LYS A 408 2.81 18.02 17.19
N GLY A 409 2.09 17.31 18.08
CA GLY A 409 0.75 16.82 17.82
C GLY A 409 0.67 15.59 16.90
N VAL A 410 1.80 15.04 16.48
CA VAL A 410 1.94 13.73 15.83
C VAL A 410 2.90 12.90 16.66
N TYR A 411 2.60 11.63 16.83
CA TYR A 411 3.33 10.74 17.74
C TYR A 411 3.71 9.46 17.02
N ARG A 412 4.84 8.86 17.43
CA ARG A 412 5.44 7.63 16.91
C ARG A 412 5.62 6.57 17.99
N PRO A 413 5.69 5.27 17.66
CA PRO A 413 5.75 4.18 18.63
C PRO A 413 7.12 3.98 19.28
N TRP A 414 8.17 4.46 18.64
CA TRP A 414 9.54 4.17 19.04
C TRP A 414 10.40 5.42 19.10
N ARG A 415 11.30 5.43 20.06
CA ARG A 415 12.16 6.61 20.29
C ARG A 415 13.09 6.85 19.10
N ASN A 416 13.72 5.79 18.59
CA ASN A 416 14.64 5.86 17.45
C ASN A 416 14.63 4.54 16.65
N CYS A 417 14.23 4.58 15.39
CA CYS A 417 14.18 3.44 14.48
C CYS A 417 14.62 3.85 13.07
N LEU A 418 14.63 2.92 12.10
CA LEU A 418 15.00 3.24 10.71
C LEU A 418 14.05 4.24 10.04
N MET A 419 12.77 4.31 10.46
CA MET A 419 11.83 5.32 9.94
C MET A 419 12.09 6.72 10.50
N ASN A 420 12.88 6.83 11.58
CA ASN A 420 13.29 8.09 12.17
C ASN A 420 14.71 8.49 11.75
N ASN A 421 15.65 7.55 11.77
CA ASN A 421 17.07 7.85 11.59
C ASN A 421 17.84 6.71 10.93
N LEU A 422 18.58 7.00 9.87
CA LEU A 422 19.45 6.05 9.17
C LEU A 422 20.88 5.96 9.77
N HIS A 423 21.14 6.57 10.91
CA HIS A 423 22.46 6.55 11.59
C HIS A 423 22.69 5.33 12.45
#